data_b6ad45129dbbac0ae18453c77cc6c092
#
_entry.id   b6ad45129dbbac0ae18453c77cc6c092
#
_cell.length_a   1.000
_cell.length_b   1.000
_cell.length_c   1.000
_cell.angle_alpha   90.00
_cell.angle_beta   90.00
_cell.angle_gamma   90.00
#
_symmetry.space_group_name_H-M   'P 1'
#
loop_
_entity.id
_entity.type
_entity.pdbx_description
1 polymer ?
#
loop_
_entity_poly.entity_id
_entity_poly.type
_entity_poly.pdbx_seq_one_letter_code
_entity_poly.pdbx_strand_id
1 'polypeptide(L)'
;MYGSHHVENFCGQADAQLPQYTVEPYVVDGPLFDEMLLRWHRRFRGDEATWEDRALFRSLNMARASMLMPGGLEFGFYDVGRLLTLWISAFEILLHPGPGGRVGETQVLDVLDKAVWLDKRCTRRAKEVNLGKQTCLRTVASELYHKMYVLRNDFLHGNEVTAEQLTINEVPFLLLASSLYRVALATFLALHIPPIEDHPDEDAIVRYIGTLSYWKGPQRLHEEAVLKAAGISTDG
;
A
#
# COMPACT_ATOMS: atom_id res chain seq x y z
N MET A 1 -11.48 -34.43 -14.00
CA MET A 1 -10.38 -34.07 -13.09
C MET A 1 -9.25 -33.31 -13.81
N TYR A 2 -9.57 -32.48 -14.79
CA TYR A 2 -8.58 -31.75 -15.61
C TYR A 2 -8.40 -30.29 -15.27
N GLY A 3 -9.17 -29.79 -14.33
CA GLY A 3 -9.12 -28.36 -13.99
C GLY A 3 -8.21 -27.99 -12.83
N SER A 4 -7.92 -28.93 -11.94
CA SER A 4 -7.19 -28.60 -10.70
C SER A 4 -5.71 -28.30 -10.96
N HIS A 5 -5.05 -29.06 -11.84
CA HIS A 5 -3.62 -28.83 -12.11
C HIS A 5 -3.34 -27.50 -12.83
N HIS A 6 -4.24 -27.06 -13.69
CA HIS A 6 -4.10 -25.76 -14.35
C HIS A 6 -4.34 -24.60 -13.37
N VAL A 7 -5.29 -24.76 -12.48
CA VAL A 7 -5.58 -23.76 -11.46
C VAL A 7 -4.46 -23.68 -10.42
N GLU A 8 -3.91 -24.80 -10.00
CA GLU A 8 -2.76 -24.85 -9.08
C GLU A 8 -1.50 -24.25 -9.70
N ASN A 9 -1.19 -24.56 -10.94
CA ASN A 9 -0.04 -23.96 -11.63
C ASN A 9 -0.23 -22.46 -11.91
N PHE A 10 -1.46 -22.01 -12.05
CA PHE A 10 -1.77 -20.62 -12.30
C PHE A 10 -1.86 -19.80 -11.01
N CYS A 11 -2.42 -20.38 -9.96
CA CYS A 11 -2.57 -19.72 -8.64
C CYS A 11 -1.32 -19.89 -7.77
N GLY A 12 -0.57 -20.98 -7.92
CA GLY A 12 0.55 -21.33 -7.06
C GLY A 12 1.77 -20.40 -7.13
N GLN A 13 1.76 -19.42 -8.01
CA GLN A 13 2.86 -18.48 -8.15
C GLN A 13 2.60 -17.15 -7.44
N ALA A 14 1.39 -16.90 -7.00
CA ALA A 14 1.00 -15.58 -6.52
C ALA A 14 0.23 -15.59 -5.22
N ASP A 15 -0.40 -16.66 -4.84
CA ASP A 15 -0.87 -16.79 -3.47
C ASP A 15 0.32 -17.19 -2.61
N ALA A 16 0.64 -16.35 -1.65
CA ALA A 16 1.45 -16.81 -0.54
C ALA A 16 0.70 -18.00 0.05
N GLN A 17 1.07 -19.22 -0.34
CA GLN A 17 0.63 -20.42 0.33
C GLN A 17 1.25 -20.38 1.72
N LEU A 18 0.61 -19.63 2.60
CA LEU A 18 0.92 -19.71 4.02
C LEU A 18 0.52 -21.12 4.45
N PRO A 19 1.46 -21.95 4.90
CA PRO A 19 1.12 -23.25 5.43
C PRO A 19 0.05 -23.05 6.50
N GLN A 20 -1.04 -23.80 6.43
CA GLN A 20 -2.19 -23.66 7.33
C GLN A 20 -1.82 -23.68 8.83
N TYR A 21 -0.63 -24.14 9.15
CA TYR A 21 -0.13 -24.32 10.52
C TYR A 21 0.83 -23.23 11.02
N THR A 22 1.16 -22.23 10.19
CA THR A 22 2.19 -21.23 10.52
C THR A 22 1.74 -19.78 10.32
N VAL A 23 0.42 -19.54 10.20
CA VAL A 23 -0.08 -18.17 10.23
C VAL A 23 -0.02 -17.69 11.68
N GLU A 24 1.11 -17.16 12.06
CA GLU A 24 1.25 -16.46 13.32
C GLU A 24 0.32 -15.23 13.31
N PRO A 25 -0.43 -14.97 14.38
CA PRO A 25 -1.39 -13.86 14.43
C PRO A 25 -0.80 -12.49 14.07
N TYR A 26 0.51 -12.29 14.27
CA TYR A 26 1.21 -11.05 13.96
C TYR A 26 1.54 -10.89 12.46
N VAL A 27 1.33 -11.92 11.63
CA VAL A 27 1.48 -11.83 10.16
C VAL A 27 0.30 -11.09 9.53
N VAL A 28 -0.84 -11.06 10.23
CA VAL A 28 -2.03 -10.34 9.78
C VAL A 28 -1.98 -8.92 10.32
N ASP A 29 -2.12 -7.92 9.43
CA ASP A 29 -2.35 -6.54 9.85
C ASP A 29 -3.77 -6.46 10.43
N GLY A 30 -3.87 -6.75 11.72
CA GLY A 30 -5.14 -6.92 12.41
C GLY A 30 -6.03 -5.68 12.34
N PRO A 31 -5.54 -4.47 12.69
CA PRO A 31 -6.32 -3.25 12.61
C PRO A 31 -6.88 -2.99 11.22
N LEU A 32 -6.06 -3.23 10.19
CA LEU A 32 -6.49 -3.10 8.80
C LEU A 32 -7.52 -4.15 8.43
N PHE A 33 -7.33 -5.40 8.86
CA PHE A 33 -8.25 -6.50 8.61
C PHE A 33 -9.62 -6.26 9.23
N ASP A 34 -9.67 -5.81 10.48
CA ASP A 34 -10.91 -5.54 11.21
C ASP A 34 -11.74 -4.45 10.51
N GLU A 35 -11.11 -3.35 10.12
CA GLU A 35 -11.79 -2.27 9.39
C GLU A 35 -12.23 -2.73 7.99
N MET A 36 -11.40 -3.50 7.29
CA MET A 36 -11.78 -4.05 5.98
C MET A 36 -12.97 -5.02 6.10
N LEU A 37 -13.04 -5.83 7.17
CA LEU A 37 -14.15 -6.74 7.41
C LEU A 37 -15.46 -5.97 7.67
N LEU A 38 -15.38 -4.88 8.45
CA LEU A 38 -16.51 -3.97 8.68
C LEU A 38 -17.03 -3.38 7.36
N ARG A 39 -16.10 -2.86 6.52
CA ARG A 39 -16.43 -2.31 5.20
C ARG A 39 -16.97 -3.37 4.24
N TRP A 40 -16.45 -4.59 4.32
CA TRP A 40 -16.93 -5.72 3.55
C TRP A 40 -18.39 -6.06 3.88
N HIS A 41 -18.75 -6.08 5.17
CA HIS A 41 -20.14 -6.30 5.59
C HIS A 41 -21.05 -5.23 5.02
N ARG A 42 -20.70 -3.94 5.11
CA ARG A 42 -21.49 -2.86 4.50
C ARG A 42 -21.63 -3.03 2.98
N ARG A 43 -20.53 -3.38 2.31
CA ARG A 43 -20.49 -3.47 0.84
C ARG A 43 -21.30 -4.63 0.28
N PHE A 44 -21.31 -5.78 0.95
CA PHE A 44 -21.82 -7.03 0.39
C PHE A 44 -23.01 -7.63 1.12
N ARG A 45 -23.32 -7.19 2.34
CA ARG A 45 -24.43 -7.69 3.14
C ARG A 45 -25.43 -6.61 3.54
N GLY A 46 -25.07 -5.33 3.45
CA GLY A 46 -25.92 -4.19 3.79
C GLY A 46 -26.36 -3.42 2.55
N ASP A 47 -27.47 -2.69 2.68
CA ASP A 47 -27.99 -1.81 1.62
C ASP A 47 -27.34 -0.40 1.64
N GLU A 48 -26.41 -0.15 2.58
CA GLU A 48 -25.84 1.16 2.87
C GLU A 48 -24.41 1.35 2.31
N ALA A 49 -24.03 0.59 1.29
CA ALA A 49 -22.70 0.68 0.71
C ALA A 49 -22.42 2.07 0.12
N THR A 50 -21.47 2.78 0.69
CA THR A 50 -21.01 4.08 0.21
C THR A 50 -20.17 3.96 -1.07
N TRP A 51 -19.85 5.10 -1.68
CA TRP A 51 -18.90 5.12 -2.78
C TRP A 51 -17.50 4.66 -2.33
N GLU A 52 -17.07 5.10 -1.16
CA GLU A 52 -15.78 4.73 -0.57
C GLU A 52 -15.66 3.21 -0.35
N ASP A 53 -16.73 2.55 0.11
CA ASP A 53 -16.73 1.08 0.25
C ASP A 53 -16.58 0.39 -1.13
N ARG A 54 -17.18 0.94 -2.17
CA ARG A 54 -17.04 0.42 -3.54
C ARG A 54 -15.63 0.68 -4.10
N ALA A 55 -15.10 1.87 -3.87
CA ALA A 55 -13.76 2.25 -4.30
C ALA A 55 -12.70 1.38 -3.61
N LEU A 56 -12.83 1.17 -2.30
CA LEU A 56 -11.95 0.30 -1.51
C LEU A 56 -11.82 -1.10 -2.13
N PHE A 57 -12.93 -1.82 -2.35
CA PHE A 57 -12.85 -3.19 -2.85
C PHE A 57 -12.44 -3.28 -4.32
N ARG A 58 -12.73 -2.26 -5.13
CA ARG A 58 -12.21 -2.17 -6.50
C ARG A 58 -10.71 -1.91 -6.51
N SER A 59 -10.24 -1.06 -5.63
CA SER A 59 -8.81 -0.77 -5.42
C SER A 59 -8.05 -2.01 -4.95
N LEU A 60 -8.55 -2.71 -3.94
CA LEU A 60 -7.99 -3.98 -3.45
C LEU A 60 -7.93 -5.05 -4.56
N ASN A 61 -8.95 -5.10 -5.43
CA ASN A 61 -8.92 -6.01 -6.56
C ASN A 61 -7.80 -5.68 -7.58
N MET A 62 -7.51 -4.40 -7.81
CA MET A 62 -6.37 -4.00 -8.64
C MET A 62 -5.02 -4.34 -8.00
N ALA A 63 -4.87 -4.06 -6.70
CA ALA A 63 -3.68 -4.43 -5.94
C ALA A 63 -3.47 -5.97 -5.98
N ARG A 64 -4.54 -6.74 -5.74
CA ARG A 64 -4.50 -8.21 -5.85
C ARG A 64 -4.12 -8.67 -7.26
N ALA A 65 -4.71 -8.07 -8.30
CA ALA A 65 -4.39 -8.42 -9.68
C ALA A 65 -2.90 -8.19 -10.01
N SER A 66 -2.30 -7.13 -9.47
CA SER A 66 -0.86 -6.91 -9.59
C SER A 66 -0.05 -8.03 -8.90
N MET A 67 -0.47 -8.48 -7.73
CA MET A 67 0.24 -9.54 -6.98
C MET A 67 0.06 -10.92 -7.61
N LEU A 68 -1.02 -11.15 -8.37
CA LEU A 68 -1.34 -12.44 -8.99
C LEU A 68 -0.77 -12.62 -10.40
N MET A 69 -0.09 -11.63 -10.96
CA MET A 69 0.55 -11.79 -12.26
C MET A 69 1.65 -12.86 -12.18
N PRO A 70 1.59 -13.88 -13.06
CA PRO A 70 2.55 -14.98 -13.01
C PRO A 70 3.98 -14.51 -13.27
N GLY A 71 4.89 -14.78 -12.35
CA GLY A 71 6.33 -14.61 -12.54
C GLY A 71 6.97 -15.83 -13.25
N GLY A 72 6.35 -16.32 -14.33
CA GLY A 72 6.86 -17.46 -15.10
C GLY A 72 8.10 -17.14 -15.94
N LEU A 73 8.61 -18.12 -16.67
CA LEU A 73 9.76 -17.96 -17.57
C LEU A 73 9.54 -16.89 -18.67
N GLU A 74 8.28 -16.56 -18.94
CA GLU A 74 7.88 -15.53 -19.90
C GLU A 74 7.73 -14.13 -19.29
N PHE A 75 7.94 -14.00 -17.96
CA PHE A 75 7.86 -12.71 -17.29
C PHE A 75 8.96 -11.80 -17.82
N GLY A 76 8.55 -10.80 -18.57
CA GLY A 76 9.44 -9.89 -19.25
C GLY A 76 9.45 -8.51 -18.62
N PHE A 77 10.33 -7.68 -19.11
CA PHE A 77 10.48 -6.28 -18.70
C PHE A 77 9.16 -5.47 -18.81
N TYR A 78 8.37 -5.74 -19.85
CA TYR A 78 7.08 -5.08 -20.06
C TYR A 78 6.01 -5.49 -19.02
N ASP A 79 6.14 -6.66 -18.42
CA ASP A 79 5.22 -7.08 -17.36
C ASP A 79 5.42 -6.24 -16.08
N VAL A 80 6.62 -5.74 -15.84
CA VAL A 80 6.87 -4.77 -14.76
C VAL A 80 6.05 -3.50 -14.96
N GLY A 81 6.02 -2.96 -16.19
CA GLY A 81 5.18 -1.80 -16.53
C GLY A 81 3.69 -2.07 -16.30
N ARG A 82 3.22 -3.28 -16.63
CA ARG A 82 1.82 -3.71 -16.37
C ARG A 82 1.53 -3.77 -14.87
N LEU A 83 2.44 -4.34 -14.07
CA LEU A 83 2.32 -4.40 -12.62
C LEU A 83 2.28 -3.01 -11.99
N LEU A 84 3.17 -2.11 -12.40
CA LEU A 84 3.17 -0.72 -11.95
C LEU A 84 1.86 -0.02 -12.31
N THR A 85 1.33 -0.28 -13.51
CA THR A 85 0.04 0.28 -13.94
C THR A 85 -1.10 -0.19 -13.04
N LEU A 86 -1.14 -1.47 -12.67
CA LEU A 86 -2.14 -2.00 -11.75
C LEU A 86 -2.02 -1.39 -10.34
N TRP A 87 -0.79 -1.24 -9.83
CA TRP A 87 -0.56 -0.59 -8.54
C TRP A 87 -0.99 0.87 -8.55
N ILE A 88 -0.58 1.66 -9.54
CA ILE A 88 -1.00 3.06 -9.65
C ILE A 88 -2.52 3.17 -9.76
N SER A 89 -3.16 2.30 -10.57
CA SER A 89 -4.61 2.23 -10.66
C SER A 89 -5.27 1.88 -9.31
N ALA A 90 -4.65 1.03 -8.49
CA ALA A 90 -5.15 0.73 -7.15
C ALA A 90 -5.19 2.00 -6.28
N PHE A 91 -4.12 2.81 -6.24
CA PHE A 91 -4.11 4.08 -5.52
C PHE A 91 -5.16 5.06 -6.04
N GLU A 92 -5.26 5.23 -7.36
CA GLU A 92 -6.20 6.16 -7.97
C GLU A 92 -7.66 5.75 -7.71
N ILE A 93 -7.99 4.46 -7.83
CA ILE A 93 -9.33 3.95 -7.53
C ILE A 93 -9.68 4.12 -6.06
N LEU A 94 -8.73 3.87 -5.14
CA LEU A 94 -8.94 4.05 -3.70
C LEU A 94 -9.43 5.47 -3.36
N LEU A 95 -8.84 6.46 -4.02
CA LEU A 95 -9.07 7.88 -3.73
C LEU A 95 -10.06 8.55 -4.68
N HIS A 96 -10.73 7.78 -5.53
CA HIS A 96 -11.66 8.33 -6.51
C HIS A 96 -12.90 8.92 -5.82
N PRO A 97 -13.20 10.23 -6.02
CA PRO A 97 -14.21 10.94 -5.25
C PRO A 97 -15.67 10.59 -5.63
N GLY A 98 -15.88 9.73 -6.61
CA GLY A 98 -17.22 9.32 -7.03
C GLY A 98 -17.55 9.70 -8.48
N PRO A 99 -18.80 9.46 -8.90
CA PRO A 99 -19.23 9.72 -10.28
C PRO A 99 -18.98 11.19 -10.70
N GLY A 100 -18.41 11.37 -11.87
CA GLY A 100 -18.08 12.70 -12.40
C GLY A 100 -16.80 13.33 -11.84
N GLY A 101 -16.23 12.75 -10.76
CA GLY A 101 -14.96 13.19 -10.22
C GLY A 101 -13.76 12.65 -11.00
N ARG A 102 -12.60 13.20 -10.70
CA ARG A 102 -11.32 12.74 -11.25
C ARG A 102 -10.32 12.61 -10.10
N VAL A 103 -9.43 11.66 -10.23
CA VAL A 103 -8.28 11.49 -9.36
C VAL A 103 -7.03 11.49 -10.23
N GLY A 104 -5.97 12.01 -9.69
CA GLY A 104 -4.66 11.98 -10.33
C GLY A 104 -3.58 11.89 -9.26
N GLU A 105 -2.36 12.08 -9.66
CA GLU A 105 -1.19 11.97 -8.80
C GLU A 105 -1.29 12.82 -7.52
N THR A 106 -1.68 14.08 -7.64
CA THR A 106 -1.71 15.03 -6.51
C THR A 106 -2.57 14.53 -5.36
N GLN A 107 -3.74 13.95 -5.63
CA GLN A 107 -4.62 13.41 -4.58
C GLN A 107 -3.97 12.26 -3.81
N VAL A 108 -3.19 11.42 -4.51
CA VAL A 108 -2.45 10.33 -3.86
C VAL A 108 -1.33 10.89 -2.98
N LEU A 109 -0.57 11.87 -3.48
CA LEU A 109 0.46 12.53 -2.70
C LEU A 109 -0.12 13.18 -1.44
N ASP A 110 -1.28 13.84 -1.53
CA ASP A 110 -1.94 14.48 -0.40
C ASP A 110 -2.38 13.48 0.68
N VAL A 111 -2.74 12.26 0.30
CA VAL A 111 -3.08 11.19 1.25
C VAL A 111 -1.81 10.62 1.90
N LEU A 112 -0.77 10.36 1.14
CA LEU A 112 0.51 9.89 1.66
C LEU A 112 1.17 10.92 2.60
N ASP A 113 1.02 12.22 2.31
CA ASP A 113 1.49 13.30 3.17
C ASP A 113 0.74 13.40 4.51
N LYS A 114 -0.49 12.88 4.58
CA LYS A 114 -1.32 12.85 5.79
C LYS A 114 -1.17 11.57 6.60
N ALA A 115 -0.40 10.61 6.09
CA ALA A 115 -0.24 9.33 6.75
C ALA A 115 0.32 9.47 8.17
N VAL A 116 -0.15 8.61 9.05
CA VAL A 116 0.34 8.52 10.44
C VAL A 116 1.55 7.61 10.46
N TRP A 117 2.65 8.13 10.96
CA TRP A 117 3.94 7.45 11.01
C TRP A 117 4.44 7.31 12.45
N LEU A 118 5.07 6.19 12.78
CA LEU A 118 5.79 6.00 14.04
C LEU A 118 7.12 6.76 14.01
N ASP A 119 7.78 6.73 12.85
CA ASP A 119 9.04 7.43 12.63
C ASP A 119 8.80 8.86 12.11
N LYS A 120 9.23 9.84 12.91
CA LYS A 120 9.10 11.27 12.57
C LYS A 120 9.83 11.67 11.30
N ARG A 121 10.83 10.90 10.86
CA ARG A 121 11.54 11.15 9.59
C ARG A 121 10.62 10.99 8.39
N CYS A 122 9.61 10.12 8.49
CA CYS A 122 8.61 9.91 7.43
C CYS A 122 7.61 11.07 7.31
N THR A 123 7.38 11.84 8.38
CA THR A 123 6.41 12.95 8.37
C THR A 123 6.98 14.25 7.79
N ARG A 124 8.30 14.34 7.65
CA ARG A 124 8.96 15.57 7.22
C ARG A 124 8.75 15.82 5.73
N ARG A 125 8.20 16.98 5.40
CA ARG A 125 8.08 17.46 4.02
C ARG A 125 9.39 18.15 3.60
N ALA A 126 10.34 17.37 3.13
CA ALA A 126 11.67 17.85 2.73
C ALA A 126 12.13 17.33 1.37
N LYS A 127 11.24 16.61 0.67
CA LYS A 127 11.53 16.02 -0.64
C LYS A 127 10.90 16.88 -1.73
N GLU A 128 11.69 17.33 -2.67
CA GLU A 128 11.23 18.09 -3.84
C GLU A 128 10.56 17.16 -4.85
N VAL A 129 9.32 17.45 -5.19
CA VAL A 129 8.52 16.73 -6.19
C VAL A 129 8.07 17.73 -7.26
N ASN A 130 8.36 17.39 -8.51
CA ASN A 130 8.00 18.22 -9.66
C ASN A 130 6.65 17.78 -10.23
N LEU A 131 5.62 18.61 -10.05
CA LEU A 131 4.28 18.39 -10.56
C LEU A 131 4.01 19.33 -11.75
N GLY A 132 4.41 18.90 -12.93
CA GLY A 132 4.35 19.73 -14.13
C GLY A 132 5.25 20.96 -14.02
N LYS A 133 4.64 22.16 -13.86
CA LYS A 133 5.39 23.43 -13.75
C LYS A 133 5.69 23.86 -12.31
N GLN A 134 5.26 23.11 -11.32
CA GLN A 134 5.40 23.47 -9.91
C GLN A 134 6.27 22.45 -9.19
N THR A 135 7.18 22.93 -8.35
CA THR A 135 7.94 22.11 -7.41
C THR A 135 7.34 22.28 -6.02
N CYS A 136 7.00 21.17 -5.38
CA CYS A 136 6.40 21.14 -4.05
C CYS A 136 7.26 20.32 -3.10
N LEU A 137 7.32 20.72 -1.83
CA LEU A 137 7.94 19.92 -0.77
C LEU A 137 6.94 18.89 -0.26
N ARG A 138 7.30 17.62 -0.32
CA ARG A 138 6.49 16.47 0.03
C ARG A 138 7.20 15.56 1.03
N THR A 139 6.48 14.58 1.57
CA THR A 139 7.06 13.53 2.41
C THR A 139 7.84 12.52 1.57
N VAL A 140 8.62 11.68 2.24
CA VAL A 140 9.35 10.57 1.61
C VAL A 140 8.42 9.63 0.85
N ALA A 141 7.28 9.25 1.45
CA ALA A 141 6.31 8.36 0.82
C ALA A 141 5.75 8.97 -0.48
N SER A 142 5.45 10.26 -0.47
CA SER A 142 4.99 11.00 -1.65
C SER A 142 6.06 11.05 -2.75
N GLU A 143 7.32 11.31 -2.41
CA GLU A 143 8.44 11.27 -3.38
C GLU A 143 8.57 9.89 -4.03
N LEU A 144 8.52 8.84 -3.24
CA LEU A 144 8.64 7.47 -3.72
C LEU A 144 7.47 7.09 -4.64
N TYR A 145 6.24 7.47 -4.28
CA TYR A 145 5.07 7.28 -5.15
C TYR A 145 5.21 8.06 -6.46
N HIS A 146 5.66 9.31 -6.40
CA HIS A 146 5.89 10.13 -7.59
C HIS A 146 6.85 9.44 -8.57
N LYS A 147 7.97 8.90 -8.08
CA LYS A 147 8.92 8.14 -8.90
C LYS A 147 8.28 6.92 -9.57
N MET A 148 7.44 6.17 -8.84
CA MET A 148 6.67 5.07 -9.42
C MET A 148 5.68 5.55 -10.48
N TYR A 149 5.02 6.68 -10.25
CA TYR A 149 4.06 7.27 -11.17
C TYR A 149 4.74 7.72 -12.48
N VAL A 150 5.89 8.37 -12.39
CA VAL A 150 6.71 8.75 -13.55
C VAL A 150 7.15 7.52 -14.32
N LEU A 151 7.69 6.52 -13.63
CA LEU A 151 8.15 5.27 -14.25
C LEU A 151 7.00 4.55 -15.01
N ARG A 152 5.80 4.50 -14.42
CA ARG A 152 4.61 3.95 -15.10
C ARG A 152 4.28 4.73 -16.36
N ASN A 153 4.38 6.06 -16.31
CA ASN A 153 4.12 6.90 -17.48
C ASN A 153 5.14 6.64 -18.59
N ASP A 154 6.43 6.46 -18.25
CA ASP A 154 7.46 6.12 -19.21
C ASP A 154 7.13 4.80 -19.93
N PHE A 155 6.74 3.77 -19.20
CA PHE A 155 6.26 2.51 -19.80
C PHE A 155 5.06 2.71 -20.73
N LEU A 156 4.05 3.50 -20.31
CA LEU A 156 2.82 3.70 -21.09
C LEU A 156 3.04 4.53 -22.36
N HIS A 157 3.98 5.46 -22.32
CA HIS A 157 4.30 6.33 -23.46
C HIS A 157 5.38 5.76 -24.37
N GLY A 158 5.91 4.57 -24.04
CA GLY A 158 6.96 3.92 -24.83
C GLY A 158 8.33 4.59 -24.71
N ASN A 159 8.55 5.35 -23.62
CA ASN A 159 9.87 5.91 -23.33
C ASN A 159 10.83 4.77 -22.96
N GLU A 160 12.12 5.00 -23.17
CA GLU A 160 13.13 4.04 -22.75
C GLU A 160 13.19 3.95 -21.22
N VAL A 161 13.06 2.73 -20.70
CA VAL A 161 13.19 2.42 -19.27
C VAL A 161 14.29 1.38 -19.09
N THR A 162 15.20 1.60 -18.17
CA THR A 162 16.30 0.67 -17.87
C THR A 162 16.01 -0.16 -16.62
N ALA A 163 16.73 -1.27 -16.46
CA ALA A 163 16.58 -2.13 -15.28
C ALA A 163 16.93 -1.41 -13.96
N GLU A 164 17.90 -0.49 -14.01
CA GLU A 164 18.31 0.31 -12.85
C GLU A 164 17.21 1.24 -12.38
N GLN A 165 16.36 1.74 -13.30
CA GLN A 165 15.21 2.58 -12.95
C GLN A 165 14.09 1.81 -12.25
N LEU A 166 14.11 0.46 -12.27
CA LEU A 166 13.13 -0.37 -11.58
C LEU A 166 13.40 -0.53 -10.09
N THR A 167 14.49 0.01 -9.60
CA THR A 167 14.88 -0.02 -8.20
C THR A 167 15.18 1.38 -7.68
N ILE A 168 15.02 1.58 -6.40
CA ILE A 168 15.45 2.77 -5.69
C ILE A 168 16.19 2.34 -4.42
N ASN A 169 17.47 2.74 -4.28
CA ASN A 169 18.34 2.31 -3.20
C ASN A 169 18.26 0.78 -2.98
N GLU A 170 18.42 0.02 -4.06
CA GLU A 170 18.35 -1.45 -4.09
C GLU A 170 16.96 -2.06 -3.74
N VAL A 171 15.94 -1.26 -3.51
CA VAL A 171 14.58 -1.73 -3.27
C VAL A 171 13.80 -1.72 -4.59
N PRO A 172 13.32 -2.87 -5.09
CA PRO A 172 12.46 -2.91 -6.27
C PRO A 172 11.16 -2.13 -6.05
N PHE A 173 10.75 -1.31 -7.01
CA PHE A 173 9.50 -0.56 -6.92
C PHE A 173 8.28 -1.43 -6.70
N LEU A 174 8.25 -2.65 -7.22
CA LEU A 174 7.13 -3.58 -7.01
C LEU A 174 6.97 -3.97 -5.54
N LEU A 175 8.07 -4.15 -4.80
CA LEU A 175 8.02 -4.44 -3.36
C LEU A 175 7.65 -3.19 -2.56
N LEU A 176 8.12 -2.02 -2.99
CA LEU A 176 7.78 -0.75 -2.36
C LEU A 176 6.30 -0.39 -2.56
N ALA A 177 5.71 -0.73 -3.71
CA ALA A 177 4.33 -0.41 -4.05
C ALA A 177 3.34 -0.93 -3.02
N SER A 178 3.50 -2.18 -2.54
CA SER A 178 2.64 -2.77 -1.52
C SER A 178 2.71 -2.03 -0.18
N SER A 179 3.91 -1.62 0.24
CA SER A 179 4.10 -0.86 1.48
C SER A 179 3.50 0.55 1.39
N LEU A 180 3.71 1.26 0.30
CA LEU A 180 3.08 2.56 0.07
C LEU A 180 1.56 2.46 -0.03
N TYR A 181 1.05 1.41 -0.69
CA TYR A 181 -0.38 1.18 -0.80
C TYR A 181 -1.02 0.89 0.56
N ARG A 182 -0.39 0.07 1.40
CA ARG A 182 -0.85 -0.15 2.78
C ARG A 182 -0.91 1.16 3.57
N VAL A 183 0.08 2.05 3.42
CA VAL A 183 0.09 3.36 4.08
C VAL A 183 -1.07 4.24 3.59
N ALA A 184 -1.29 4.29 2.27
CA ALA A 184 -2.42 5.03 1.69
C ALA A 184 -3.76 4.45 2.15
N LEU A 185 -3.88 3.13 2.20
CA LEU A 185 -5.08 2.41 2.64
C LEU A 185 -5.39 2.70 4.12
N ALA A 186 -4.39 2.64 5.01
CA ALA A 186 -4.54 2.98 6.41
C ALA A 186 -4.98 4.44 6.60
N THR A 187 -4.42 5.36 5.82
CA THR A 187 -4.81 6.77 5.85
C THR A 187 -6.25 6.97 5.34
N PHE A 188 -6.62 6.30 4.24
CA PHE A 188 -7.98 6.33 3.69
C PHE A 188 -9.02 5.80 4.69
N LEU A 189 -8.69 4.75 5.42
CA LEU A 189 -9.55 4.16 6.44
C LEU A 189 -9.50 4.91 7.77
N ALA A 190 -8.73 6.00 7.87
CA ALA A 190 -8.51 6.76 9.09
C ALA A 190 -7.99 5.91 10.26
N LEU A 191 -7.19 4.88 9.95
CA LEU A 191 -6.56 4.05 10.97
C LEU A 191 -5.46 4.83 11.68
N HIS A 192 -5.53 4.89 13.00
CA HIS A 192 -4.57 5.59 13.84
C HIS A 192 -4.37 4.86 15.16
N ILE A 193 -3.24 5.09 15.79
CA ILE A 193 -2.95 4.54 17.10
C ILE A 193 -3.97 5.14 18.09
N PRO A 194 -4.72 4.31 18.84
CA PRO A 194 -5.67 4.83 19.80
C PRO A 194 -4.95 5.68 20.88
N PRO A 195 -5.56 6.76 21.35
CA PRO A 195 -4.99 7.55 22.44
C PRO A 195 -5.03 6.76 23.76
N ILE A 196 -4.10 7.05 24.64
CA ILE A 196 -4.18 6.60 26.03
C ILE A 196 -5.18 7.47 26.79
N GLU A 197 -5.92 6.89 27.72
CA GLU A 197 -6.81 7.61 28.61
C GLU A 197 -6.04 8.63 29.49
N ASP A 198 -6.69 9.73 29.85
CA ASP A 198 -6.15 10.67 30.82
C ASP A 198 -6.19 10.01 32.21
N HIS A 199 -5.13 9.72 32.87
CA HIS A 199 -5.05 9.04 34.18
C HIS A 199 -5.45 7.54 34.14
N PRO A 200 -4.78 6.71 33.32
CA PRO A 200 -5.09 5.29 33.19
C PRO A 200 -4.72 4.54 34.48
N ASP A 201 -5.54 3.59 34.90
CA ASP A 201 -5.15 2.59 35.90
C ASP A 201 -4.17 1.56 35.31
N GLU A 202 -3.66 0.66 36.15
CA GLU A 202 -2.67 -0.34 35.75
C GLU A 202 -3.21 -1.28 34.67
N ASP A 203 -4.47 -1.69 34.77
CA ASP A 203 -5.14 -2.54 33.77
C ASP A 203 -5.35 -1.80 32.44
N ALA A 204 -5.68 -0.51 32.48
CA ALA A 204 -5.78 0.33 31.27
C ALA A 204 -4.42 0.49 30.57
N ILE A 205 -3.34 0.62 31.33
CA ILE A 205 -1.97 0.68 30.80
C ILE A 205 -1.62 -0.64 30.11
N VAL A 206 -1.89 -1.78 30.74
CA VAL A 206 -1.61 -3.11 30.15
C VAL A 206 -2.41 -3.31 28.86
N ARG A 207 -3.71 -2.99 28.86
CA ARG A 207 -4.54 -3.03 27.66
C ARG A 207 -4.00 -2.13 26.56
N TYR A 208 -3.60 -0.90 26.91
CA TYR A 208 -3.04 0.08 25.95
C TYR A 208 -1.74 -0.44 25.32
N ILE A 209 -0.83 -1.00 26.11
CA ILE A 209 0.42 -1.60 25.60
C ILE A 209 0.13 -2.73 24.61
N GLY A 210 -0.83 -3.60 24.93
CA GLY A 210 -1.28 -4.68 24.02
C GLY A 210 -1.83 -4.12 22.70
N THR A 211 -2.73 -3.15 22.79
CA THR A 211 -3.31 -2.45 21.62
C THR A 211 -2.23 -1.75 20.81
N LEU A 212 -1.30 -1.06 21.48
CA LEU A 212 -0.21 -0.37 20.82
C LEU A 212 0.72 -1.33 20.06
N SER A 213 0.99 -2.50 20.62
CA SER A 213 1.80 -3.54 19.98
C SER A 213 1.10 -4.09 18.72
N TYR A 214 -0.22 -4.28 18.79
CA TYR A 214 -1.08 -4.70 17.69
C TYR A 214 -1.04 -3.72 16.50
N TRP A 215 -0.98 -2.41 16.80
CA TRP A 215 -0.87 -1.36 15.77
C TRP A 215 0.56 -1.18 15.26
N LYS A 216 1.56 -1.21 16.14
CA LYS A 216 2.95 -0.91 15.80
C LYS A 216 3.63 -1.98 14.94
N GLY A 217 3.31 -3.24 15.17
CA GLY A 217 3.98 -4.34 14.48
C GLY A 217 3.90 -4.23 12.95
N PRO A 218 2.69 -4.28 12.36
CA PRO A 218 2.51 -4.13 10.92
C PRO A 218 3.01 -2.78 10.40
N GLN A 219 2.74 -1.68 11.13
CA GLN A 219 3.15 -0.33 10.71
C GLN A 219 4.66 -0.22 10.54
N ARG A 220 5.44 -0.76 11.48
CA ARG A 220 6.91 -0.72 11.47
C ARG A 220 7.50 -1.37 10.22
N LEU A 221 6.98 -2.52 9.81
CA LEU A 221 7.46 -3.23 8.62
C LEU A 221 7.37 -2.36 7.35
N HIS A 222 6.25 -1.64 7.19
CA HIS A 222 6.04 -0.78 6.02
C HIS A 222 6.87 0.51 6.10
N GLU A 223 7.06 1.06 7.30
CA GLU A 223 7.94 2.22 7.49
C GLU A 223 9.40 1.89 7.20
N GLU A 224 9.89 0.75 7.64
CA GLU A 224 11.24 0.27 7.36
C GLU A 224 11.47 0.12 5.85
N ALA A 225 10.49 -0.44 5.12
CA ALA A 225 10.57 -0.54 3.66
C ALA A 225 10.65 0.84 2.99
N VAL A 226 9.85 1.81 3.44
CA VAL A 226 9.84 3.18 2.93
C VAL A 226 11.15 3.89 3.24
N LEU A 227 11.65 3.79 4.47
CA LEU A 227 12.91 4.40 4.90
C LEU A 227 14.10 3.81 4.14
N LYS A 228 14.16 2.49 3.98
CA LYS A 228 15.19 1.81 3.19
C LYS A 228 15.18 2.30 1.75
N ALA A 229 14.00 2.34 1.11
CA ALA A 229 13.87 2.86 -0.26
C ALA A 229 14.26 4.33 -0.38
N ALA A 230 14.14 5.10 0.69
CA ALA A 230 14.60 6.49 0.75
C ALA A 230 16.11 6.64 1.05
N GLY A 231 16.84 5.56 1.26
CA GLY A 231 18.26 5.59 1.67
C GLY A 231 18.47 6.12 3.09
N ILE A 232 17.45 6.01 3.95
CA ILE A 232 17.51 6.44 5.36
C ILE A 232 17.82 5.21 6.21
N SER A 233 18.94 5.22 6.93
CA SER A 233 19.32 4.11 7.82
C SER A 233 18.25 3.87 8.87
N THR A 234 17.87 2.61 9.04
CA THR A 234 16.94 2.16 10.09
C THR A 234 17.66 1.70 11.37
N ASP A 235 19.00 1.66 11.32
CA ASP A 235 19.85 1.30 12.44
C ASP A 235 19.99 2.50 13.38
N GLY A 236 19.20 2.51 14.46
CA GLY A 236 19.21 3.53 15.48
C GLY A 236 18.57 3.05 16.77
#